data_5cda45cad7090047a4ac7d43b760a3ed
#
_entry.id   5cda45cad7090047a4ac7d43b760a3ed
#
_cell.length_a   1.000
_cell.length_b   1.000
_cell.length_c   1.000
_cell.angle_alpha   90.00
_cell.angle_beta   90.00
_cell.angle_gamma   90.00
#
_symmetry.space_group_name_H-M   'P 1'
#
loop_
_entity.id
_entity.type
_entity.pdbx_description
1 polymer ?
#
loop_
_entity_poly.entity_id
_entity_poly.type
_entity_poly.pdbx_seq_one_letter_code
_entity_poly.pdbx_strand_id
1 'polypeptide(L)'
;IVKNIHAITNFEDLVAYTKETLTSFFGQYRMNENVVSVLEVIGRDYKKELSLKDISKDLFINPVYLGQLIKKETNSTFAELLNKQRIKAAQQLLLSTNDSIEDICYTVGYSNVGYFYKVFRKLCGKSPKAYRKQIEVTL
;
A
#
# COMPACT_ATOMS: atom_id res chain seq x y z
N ILE A 1 4.62 -27.13 17.10
CA ILE A 1 5.12 -26.14 16.15
C ILE A 1 6.09 -26.78 15.15
N VAL A 2 7.08 -27.53 15.66
CA VAL A 2 8.06 -28.21 14.80
C VAL A 2 7.38 -29.24 13.89
N LYS A 3 6.40 -29.96 14.39
CA LYS A 3 5.63 -30.93 13.59
C LYS A 3 4.88 -30.28 12.46
N ASN A 4 4.33 -29.06 12.68
CA ASN A 4 3.60 -28.34 11.66
C ASN A 4 4.52 -27.83 10.54
N ILE A 5 5.75 -27.43 10.87
CA ILE A 5 6.74 -27.02 9.88
C ILE A 5 7.09 -28.16 8.94
N HIS A 6 7.25 -29.38 9.48
CA HIS A 6 7.54 -30.54 8.67
C HIS A 6 6.39 -30.94 7.73
N ALA A 7 5.16 -30.55 8.05
CA ALA A 7 3.98 -30.83 7.22
C ALA A 7 3.80 -29.83 6.07
N ILE A 8 4.55 -28.72 6.08
CA ILE A 8 4.46 -27.69 5.04
C ILE A 8 5.24 -28.16 3.82
N THR A 9 4.51 -28.44 2.74
CA THR A 9 5.08 -29.02 1.52
C THR A 9 5.13 -28.06 0.34
N ASN A 10 4.47 -26.89 0.42
CA ASN A 10 4.42 -25.92 -0.66
C ASN A 10 4.28 -24.49 -0.13
N PHE A 11 4.37 -23.52 -1.04
CA PHE A 11 4.29 -22.10 -0.72
C PHE A 11 2.93 -21.70 -0.13
N GLU A 12 1.85 -22.26 -0.65
CA GLU A 12 0.50 -21.97 -0.17
C GLU A 12 0.32 -22.40 1.28
N ASP A 13 0.81 -23.58 1.63
CA ASP A 13 0.78 -24.10 3.00
C ASP A 13 1.62 -23.22 3.93
N LEU A 14 2.77 -22.74 3.45
CA LEU A 14 3.63 -21.84 4.21
C LEU A 14 2.93 -20.51 4.47
N VAL A 15 2.27 -19.92 3.47
CA VAL A 15 1.53 -18.68 3.62
C VAL A 15 0.37 -18.87 4.60
N ALA A 16 -0.38 -19.94 4.47
CA ALA A 16 -1.50 -20.26 5.37
C ALA A 16 -1.02 -20.44 6.81
N TYR A 17 0.07 -21.18 7.00
CA TYR A 17 0.68 -21.39 8.32
C TYR A 17 1.14 -20.08 8.95
N THR A 18 1.84 -19.24 8.20
CA THR A 18 2.33 -17.94 8.67
C THR A 18 1.15 -17.03 9.07
N LYS A 19 0.12 -16.98 8.23
CA LYS A 19 -1.09 -16.19 8.49
C LYS A 19 -1.81 -16.66 9.75
N GLU A 20 -1.98 -17.96 9.91
CA GLU A 20 -2.61 -18.57 11.07
C GLU A 20 -1.80 -18.32 12.35
N THR A 21 -0.48 -18.43 12.27
CA THR A 21 0.43 -18.19 13.40
C THR A 21 0.37 -16.72 13.83
N LEU A 22 0.38 -15.79 12.88
CA LEU A 22 0.25 -14.36 13.16
C LEU A 22 -1.11 -14.04 13.78
N THR A 23 -2.18 -14.62 13.26
CA THR A 23 -3.53 -14.45 13.80
C THR A 23 -3.61 -14.96 15.23
N SER A 24 -3.02 -16.11 15.54
CA SER A 24 -2.97 -16.67 16.87
C SER A 24 -2.14 -15.81 17.83
N PHE A 25 -0.99 -15.33 17.38
CA PHE A 25 -0.09 -14.51 18.18
C PHE A 25 -0.69 -13.14 18.50
N PHE A 26 -1.37 -12.50 17.52
CA PHE A 26 -2.01 -11.21 17.67
C PHE A 26 -3.52 -11.32 17.90
N GLY A 27 -4.01 -12.47 18.35
CA GLY A 27 -5.44 -12.79 18.43
C GLY A 27 -6.30 -11.87 19.30
N GLN A 28 -5.68 -11.05 20.14
CA GLN A 28 -6.39 -10.03 20.93
C GLN A 28 -6.34 -8.64 20.29
N TYR A 29 -5.54 -8.47 19.25
CA TYR A 29 -5.41 -7.21 18.53
C TYR A 29 -6.10 -7.31 17.17
N ARG A 30 -7.34 -6.88 17.14
CA ARG A 30 -8.08 -6.77 15.88
C ARG A 30 -8.07 -5.32 15.42
N MET A 31 -7.65 -5.12 14.16
CA MET A 31 -7.78 -3.82 13.54
C MET A 31 -9.26 -3.47 13.42
N ASN A 32 -9.60 -2.20 13.66
CA ASN A 32 -10.97 -1.71 13.54
C ASN A 32 -11.52 -1.99 12.14
N GLU A 33 -12.76 -2.48 12.04
CA GLU A 33 -13.39 -2.85 10.78
C GLU A 33 -13.43 -1.70 9.78
N ASN A 34 -13.64 -0.47 10.25
CA ASN A 34 -13.65 0.71 9.39
C ASN A 34 -12.27 0.98 8.80
N VAL A 35 -11.19 0.77 9.58
CA VAL A 35 -9.82 0.93 9.08
C VAL A 35 -9.51 -0.14 8.04
N VAL A 36 -9.93 -1.39 8.28
CA VAL A 36 -9.79 -2.47 7.29
C VAL A 36 -10.49 -2.10 5.99
N SER A 37 -11.71 -1.56 6.07
CA SER A 37 -12.45 -1.12 4.88
C SER A 37 -11.70 -0.04 4.11
N VAL A 38 -11.10 0.92 4.80
CA VAL A 38 -10.29 1.96 4.16
C VAL A 38 -9.09 1.35 3.44
N LEU A 39 -8.38 0.42 4.08
CA LEU A 39 -7.23 -0.24 3.47
C LEU A 39 -7.62 -1.05 2.23
N GLU A 40 -8.77 -1.71 2.27
CA GLU A 40 -9.30 -2.44 1.10
C GLU A 40 -9.62 -1.49 -0.06
N VAL A 41 -10.24 -0.35 0.22
CA VAL A 41 -10.55 0.66 -0.81
C VAL A 41 -9.26 1.19 -1.44
N ILE A 42 -8.25 1.51 -0.62
CA ILE A 42 -6.95 1.96 -1.11
C ILE A 42 -6.32 0.90 -2.01
N GLY A 43 -6.28 -0.34 -1.58
CA GLY A 43 -5.68 -1.44 -2.34
C GLY A 43 -6.37 -1.70 -3.67
N ARG A 44 -7.69 -1.53 -3.72
CA ARG A 44 -8.49 -1.77 -4.92
C ARG A 44 -8.54 -0.57 -5.85
N ASP A 45 -8.71 0.63 -5.30
CA ASP A 45 -9.08 1.83 -6.05
C ASP A 45 -8.04 2.95 -6.01
N TYR A 46 -6.78 2.65 -5.68
CA TYR A 46 -5.73 3.68 -5.57
C TYR A 46 -5.52 4.49 -6.85
N LYS A 47 -5.85 3.96 -8.00
CA LYS A 47 -5.75 4.66 -9.30
C LYS A 47 -6.82 5.74 -9.48
N LYS A 48 -7.88 5.66 -8.71
CA LYS A 48 -8.98 6.61 -8.74
C LYS A 48 -8.73 7.77 -7.81
N GLU A 49 -9.48 8.83 -7.99
CA GLU A 49 -9.50 9.93 -7.04
C GLU A 49 -10.22 9.46 -5.78
N LEU A 50 -9.49 9.39 -4.66
CA LEU A 50 -10.02 8.94 -3.39
C LEU A 50 -9.94 10.06 -2.36
N SER A 51 -11.00 10.22 -1.55
CA SER A 51 -10.98 11.10 -0.40
C SER A 51 -11.49 10.38 0.84
N LEU A 52 -10.91 10.71 1.99
CA LEU A 52 -11.36 10.15 3.26
C LEU A 52 -12.79 10.57 3.56
N LYS A 53 -13.18 11.77 3.14
CA LYS A 53 -14.54 12.29 3.29
C LYS A 53 -15.56 11.39 2.60
N ASP A 54 -15.29 11.00 1.35
CA ASP A 54 -16.20 10.14 0.59
C ASP A 54 -16.26 8.73 1.18
N ILE A 55 -15.12 8.18 1.56
CA ILE A 55 -15.08 6.86 2.18
C ILE A 55 -15.82 6.85 3.52
N SER A 56 -15.63 7.88 4.33
CA SER A 56 -16.31 7.99 5.62
C SER A 56 -17.84 8.09 5.46
N LYS A 57 -18.27 8.75 4.40
CA LYS A 57 -19.69 8.86 4.06
C LYS A 57 -20.30 7.49 3.74
N ASP A 58 -19.59 6.70 2.95
CA ASP A 58 -20.02 5.35 2.61
C ASP A 58 -20.04 4.42 3.83
N LEU A 59 -19.16 4.65 4.79
CA LEU A 59 -19.08 3.86 6.03
C LEU A 59 -19.99 4.41 7.15
N PHE A 60 -20.70 5.50 6.91
CA PHE A 60 -21.56 6.15 7.93
C PHE A 60 -20.79 6.54 9.19
N ILE A 61 -19.57 7.05 9.04
CA ILE A 61 -18.71 7.43 10.14
C ILE A 61 -18.19 8.86 9.92
N ASN A 62 -17.92 9.57 11.01
CA ASN A 62 -17.36 10.92 10.94
C ASN A 62 -15.93 10.87 10.35
N PRO A 63 -15.59 11.71 9.35
CA PRO A 63 -14.28 11.66 8.70
C PRO A 63 -13.11 12.02 9.64
N VAL A 64 -13.31 12.93 10.58
CA VAL A 64 -12.27 13.28 11.56
C VAL A 64 -11.98 12.09 12.47
N TYR A 65 -13.03 11.45 12.96
CA TYR A 65 -12.89 10.24 13.79
C TYR A 65 -12.22 9.11 13.02
N LEU A 66 -12.62 8.88 11.77
CA LEU A 66 -12.00 7.86 10.91
C LEU A 66 -10.51 8.14 10.71
N GLY A 67 -10.15 9.41 10.45
CA GLY A 67 -8.75 9.79 10.31
C GLY A 67 -7.93 9.52 11.58
N GLN A 68 -8.51 9.77 12.75
CA GLN A 68 -7.87 9.48 14.01
C GLN A 68 -7.67 7.97 14.23
N LEU A 69 -8.66 7.16 13.88
CA LEU A 69 -8.55 5.71 13.95
C LEU A 69 -7.45 5.17 13.04
N ILE A 70 -7.39 5.67 11.81
CA ILE A 70 -6.36 5.27 10.84
C ILE A 70 -4.98 5.58 11.42
N LYS A 71 -4.78 6.79 11.92
CA LYS A 71 -3.48 7.20 12.50
C LYS A 71 -3.12 6.36 13.72
N LYS A 72 -4.09 6.08 14.57
CA LYS A 72 -3.87 5.25 15.77
C LYS A 72 -3.46 3.83 15.42
N GLU A 73 -4.12 3.21 14.45
CA GLU A 73 -3.91 1.80 14.13
C GLU A 73 -2.79 1.53 13.14
N THR A 74 -2.54 2.48 12.21
CA THR A 74 -1.54 2.30 11.15
C THR A 74 -0.30 3.17 11.33
N ASN A 75 -0.34 4.10 12.27
CA ASN A 75 0.70 5.12 12.47
C ASN A 75 0.93 6.00 11.25
N SER A 76 -0.03 6.03 10.33
CA SER A 76 0.02 6.79 9.09
C SER A 76 -1.30 7.50 8.85
N THR A 77 -1.26 8.61 8.10
CA THR A 77 -2.48 9.27 7.65
C THR A 77 -3.05 8.54 6.43
N PHE A 78 -4.30 8.81 6.09
CA PHE A 78 -4.92 8.32 4.85
C PHE A 78 -4.08 8.69 3.62
N ALA A 79 -3.65 9.95 3.54
CA ALA A 79 -2.83 10.42 2.41
C ALA A 79 -1.50 9.66 2.31
N GLU A 80 -0.85 9.40 3.44
CA GLU A 80 0.39 8.62 3.46
C GLU A 80 0.17 7.18 2.98
N LEU A 81 -0.91 6.54 3.41
CA LEU A 81 -1.25 5.18 2.98
C LEU A 81 -1.54 5.11 1.49
N LEU A 82 -2.30 6.07 0.97
CA LEU A 82 -2.60 6.14 -0.45
C LEU A 82 -1.34 6.37 -1.28
N ASN A 83 -0.49 7.28 -0.84
CA ASN A 83 0.78 7.55 -1.51
C ASN A 83 1.70 6.31 -1.52
N LYS A 84 1.80 5.59 -0.40
CA LYS A 84 2.59 4.36 -0.33
C LYS A 84 2.11 3.33 -1.35
N GLN A 85 0.80 3.16 -1.47
CA GLN A 85 0.23 2.22 -2.44
C GLN A 85 0.52 2.63 -3.87
N ARG A 86 0.34 3.91 -4.19
CA ARG A 86 0.61 4.44 -5.54
C ARG A 86 2.09 4.36 -5.91
N ILE A 87 2.98 4.70 -4.99
CA ILE A 87 4.43 4.64 -5.24
C ILE A 87 4.89 3.19 -5.41
N LYS A 88 4.37 2.26 -4.64
CA LYS A 88 4.65 0.84 -4.82
C LYS A 88 4.27 0.36 -6.23
N ALA A 89 3.10 0.76 -6.71
CA ALA A 89 2.67 0.45 -8.06
C ALA A 89 3.57 1.11 -9.11
N ALA A 90 3.97 2.36 -8.89
CA ALA A 90 4.89 3.07 -9.78
C ALA A 90 6.25 2.38 -9.85
N GLN A 91 6.79 1.92 -8.75
CA GLN A 91 8.04 1.16 -8.71
C GLN A 91 7.95 -0.08 -9.60
N GLN A 92 6.86 -0.81 -9.51
CA GLN A 92 6.64 -2.01 -10.33
C GLN A 92 6.60 -1.66 -11.82
N LEU A 93 5.90 -0.58 -12.20
CA LEU A 93 5.82 -0.15 -13.59
C LEU A 93 7.15 0.38 -14.13
N LEU A 94 7.94 1.04 -13.30
CA LEU A 94 9.28 1.49 -13.68
C LEU A 94 10.19 0.32 -14.06
N LEU A 95 10.01 -0.83 -13.41
CA LEU A 95 10.81 -2.03 -13.62
C LEU A 95 10.28 -2.91 -14.75
N SER A 96 8.97 -2.97 -14.91
CA SER A 96 8.33 -3.93 -15.82
C SER A 96 7.94 -3.34 -17.17
N THR A 97 8.01 -2.02 -17.33
CA THR A 97 7.60 -1.33 -18.58
C THR A 97 8.65 -0.33 -19.03
N ASN A 98 8.52 0.11 -20.28
CA ASN A 98 9.28 1.22 -20.83
C ASN A 98 8.45 2.50 -20.87
N ASP A 99 7.32 2.53 -20.18
CA ASP A 99 6.44 3.70 -20.15
C ASP A 99 7.19 4.91 -19.61
N SER A 100 6.83 6.09 -20.10
CA SER A 100 7.41 7.33 -19.58
C SER A 100 7.06 7.50 -18.11
N ILE A 101 7.90 8.24 -17.39
CA ILE A 101 7.66 8.53 -15.98
C ILE A 101 6.34 9.30 -15.82
N GLU A 102 6.04 10.20 -16.75
CA GLU A 102 4.80 10.95 -16.76
C GLU A 102 3.58 10.03 -16.92
N ASP A 103 3.64 9.09 -17.86
CA ASP A 103 2.57 8.11 -18.06
C ASP A 103 2.36 7.24 -16.80
N ILE A 104 3.45 6.81 -16.18
CA ILE A 104 3.38 6.04 -14.94
C ILE A 104 2.72 6.87 -13.83
N CYS A 105 3.08 8.14 -13.71
CA CYS A 105 2.47 9.07 -12.77
C CYS A 105 0.94 9.06 -12.89
N TYR A 106 0.43 9.22 -14.10
CA TYR A 106 -1.01 9.25 -14.34
C TYR A 106 -1.65 7.88 -14.15
N THR A 107 -0.97 6.83 -14.57
CA THR A 107 -1.48 5.46 -14.45
C THR A 107 -1.72 5.08 -12.99
N VAL A 108 -0.84 5.49 -12.07
CA VAL A 108 -0.98 5.13 -10.65
C VAL A 108 -1.90 6.07 -9.86
N GLY A 109 -2.46 7.09 -10.51
CA GLY A 109 -3.51 7.91 -9.92
C GLY A 109 -3.13 9.35 -9.60
N TYR A 110 -1.93 9.81 -9.93
CA TYR A 110 -1.55 11.21 -9.73
C TYR A 110 -1.95 12.07 -10.91
N SER A 111 -2.39 13.29 -10.65
CA SER A 111 -2.70 14.29 -11.67
C SER A 111 -1.61 15.34 -11.83
N ASN A 112 -0.70 15.43 -10.86
CA ASN A 112 0.38 16.42 -10.82
C ASN A 112 1.73 15.72 -10.79
N VAL A 113 2.50 15.86 -11.86
CA VAL A 113 3.80 15.21 -12.01
C VAL A 113 4.81 15.71 -10.97
N GLY A 114 4.80 17.01 -10.67
CA GLY A 114 5.68 17.57 -9.66
C GLY A 114 5.45 17.00 -8.27
N TYR A 115 4.18 16.83 -7.90
CA TYR A 115 3.80 16.20 -6.65
C TYR A 115 4.22 14.72 -6.61
N PHE A 116 4.03 14.00 -7.73
CA PHE A 116 4.49 12.62 -7.85
C PHE A 116 6.00 12.50 -7.61
N TYR A 117 6.80 13.35 -8.26
CA TYR A 117 8.26 13.35 -8.06
C TYR A 117 8.63 13.60 -6.59
N LYS A 118 7.96 14.54 -5.95
CA LYS A 118 8.21 14.89 -4.55
C LYS A 118 7.92 13.68 -3.64
N VAL A 119 6.77 13.03 -3.82
CA VAL A 119 6.37 11.87 -3.02
C VAL A 119 7.29 10.69 -3.29
N PHE A 120 7.61 10.43 -4.55
CA PHE A 120 8.49 9.32 -4.92
C PHE A 120 9.87 9.47 -4.27
N ARG A 121 10.47 10.66 -4.35
CA ARG A 121 11.75 10.95 -3.69
C ARG A 121 11.69 10.76 -2.19
N LYS A 122 10.63 11.22 -1.58
CA LYS A 122 10.46 11.11 -0.12
C LYS A 122 10.39 9.63 0.31
N LEU A 123 9.67 8.80 -0.42
CA LEU A 123 9.46 7.40 -0.05
C LEU A 123 10.59 6.48 -0.52
N CYS A 124 11.22 6.78 -1.65
CA CYS A 124 12.23 5.90 -2.27
C CYS A 124 13.66 6.42 -2.13
N GLY A 125 13.84 7.66 -1.69
CA GLY A 125 15.17 8.26 -1.52
C GLY A 125 15.84 8.70 -2.82
N LYS A 126 15.23 8.50 -3.97
CA LYS A 126 15.76 8.89 -5.28
C LYS A 126 14.63 9.18 -6.26
N SER A 127 14.95 9.81 -7.40
CA SER A 127 13.97 10.13 -8.43
C SER A 127 13.49 8.86 -9.15
N PRO A 128 12.32 8.90 -9.79
CA PRO A 128 11.85 7.76 -10.60
C PRO A 128 12.85 7.36 -11.69
N LYS A 129 13.49 8.33 -12.34
CA LYS A 129 14.49 8.08 -13.37
C LYS A 129 15.71 7.36 -12.80
N ALA A 130 16.21 7.82 -11.66
CA ALA A 130 17.36 7.19 -10.99
C ALA A 130 17.00 5.79 -10.50
N TYR A 131 15.80 5.60 -10.01
CA TYR A 131 15.29 4.29 -9.59
C TYR A 131 15.30 3.28 -10.74
N ARG A 132 14.80 3.69 -11.91
CA ARG A 132 14.78 2.85 -13.11
C ARG A 132 16.19 2.49 -13.58
N LYS A 133 17.09 3.47 -13.62
CA LYS A 133 18.50 3.26 -14.03
C LYS A 133 19.28 2.34 -13.12
N GLN A 134 19.04 2.41 -11.81
CA GLN A 134 19.76 1.59 -10.85
C GLN A 134 19.61 0.10 -11.13
N ILE A 135 18.46 -0.32 -11.63
CA ILE A 135 18.20 -1.73 -11.92
C ILE A 135 18.80 -2.13 -13.26
N GLU A 136 18.80 -1.24 -14.25
CA GLU A 136 19.50 -1.48 -15.53
C GLU A 136 20.99 -1.75 -15.31
N VAL A 137 21.62 -1.04 -14.36
CA VAL A 137 23.04 -1.21 -14.03
C VAL A 137 23.30 -2.50 -13.25
N THR A 138 22.35 -2.96 -12.45
CA THR A 138 22.47 -4.16 -11.63
C THR A 138 22.27 -5.45 -12.45
N LEU A 139 21.60 -5.36 -13.57
CA LEU A 139 21.37 -6.47 -14.49
C LEU A 139 22.53 -6.61 -15.49
#